data_9b3af4a76b0466060de2703c119801f1
#
_entry.id   9b3af4a76b0466060de2703c119801f1
#
_cell.length_a   1.000
_cell.length_b   1.000
_cell.length_c   1.000
_cell.angle_alpha   90.00
_cell.angle_beta   90.00
_cell.angle_gamma   90.00
#
_symmetry.space_group_name_H-M   'P 1'
#
loop_
_entity.id
_entity.type
_entity.pdbx_description
1 polymer ?
#
loop_
_entity_poly.entity_id
_entity_poly.type
_entity_poly.pdbx_seq_one_letter_code
_entity_poly.pdbx_strand_id
1 'polypeptide(L)' 'YILEVSSPGLGRPLRRERDFEKSLGAEVEVKLYKAWNGEKEFTGILKSYTKDTVLLVLDEEEHEFQKNEIALIRLAIDL' A
#
# COMPACT_ATOMS: atom_id res chain seq x y z
N TYR A 1 5.80 29.06 -1.88
CA TYR A 1 5.66 28.52 -2.26
C TYR A 1 5.73 27.49 -2.46
N ILE A 2 5.86 27.17 -2.46
CA ILE A 2 5.91 26.37 -2.76
C ILE A 2 5.74 25.33 -3.04
N LEU A 3 5.93 25.12 -3.07
CA LEU A 3 5.79 24.27 -3.41
C LEU A 3 5.60 23.25 -3.50
N GLU A 4 5.56 23.03 -3.36
CA GLU A 4 5.54 22.20 -3.51
C GLU A 4 5.35 21.22 -3.81
N VAL A 5 5.43 21.19 -3.84
CA VAL A 5 5.35 20.29 -4.16
C VAL A 5 5.02 19.35 -4.28
N SER A 6 5.03 19.51 -4.38
CA SER A 6 4.79 18.66 -4.64
C SER A 6 4.82 17.49 -4.79
N SER A 7 4.95 17.63 -4.31
CA SER A 7 5.07 16.21 -4.26
C SER A 7 4.04 15.57 -5.16
N PRO A 8 4.30 14.39 -5.69
CA PRO A 8 3.37 13.80 -6.65
C PRO A 8 2.06 13.31 -6.04
N GLY A 9 1.69 13.83 -4.92
CA GLY A 9 0.40 13.54 -4.38
C GLY A 9 0.25 12.17 -3.73
N LEU A 10 1.29 11.44 -3.63
CA LEU A 10 1.25 10.13 -3.03
C LEU A 10 1.63 10.21 -1.56
N GLY A 11 0.97 9.43 -0.74
CA GLY A 11 1.22 9.47 0.68
C GLY A 11 2.57 8.92 1.06
N ARG A 12 2.87 9.00 2.34
CA ARG A 12 4.13 8.48 2.86
C ARG A 12 4.16 6.96 2.81
N PRO A 13 5.35 6.38 2.66
CA PRO A 13 5.45 4.92 2.71
C PRO A 13 5.04 4.41 4.08
N LEU A 14 4.39 3.27 4.08
CA LEU A 14 3.96 2.63 5.31
C LEU A 14 5.11 1.77 5.83
N ARG A 15 5.64 2.11 6.99
CA ARG A 15 6.78 1.39 7.55
C ARG A 15 6.50 0.80 8.91
N ARG A 16 5.66 1.45 9.70
CA ARG A 16 5.38 1.03 11.06
C ARG A 16 3.97 0.49 11.15
N GLU A 17 3.73 -0.31 12.19
CA GLU A 17 2.39 -0.82 12.40
C GLU A 17 1.38 0.32 12.52
N ARG A 18 1.81 1.40 13.14
CA ARG A 18 0.97 2.58 13.30
C ARG A 18 0.52 3.12 11.94
N ASP A 19 1.43 3.11 10.97
CA ASP A 19 1.11 3.59 9.63
C ASP A 19 0.08 2.68 8.97
N PHE A 20 0.26 1.38 9.11
CA PHE A 20 -0.70 0.42 8.56
C PHE A 20 -2.05 0.56 9.24
N GLU A 21 -2.04 0.77 10.55
CA GLU A 21 -3.28 0.93 11.29
C GLU A 21 -4.05 2.15 10.80
N LYS A 22 -3.35 3.24 10.57
CA LYS A 22 -4.00 4.45 10.08
C LYS A 22 -4.52 4.28 8.66
N SER A 23 -3.96 3.36 7.93
CA SER A 23 -4.34 3.14 6.53
C SER A 23 -5.38 2.04 6.38
N LEU A 24 -5.80 1.43 7.48
CA LEU A 24 -6.82 0.40 7.40
C LEU A 24 -8.10 0.98 6.81
N GLY A 25 -8.64 0.29 5.82
CA GLY A 25 -9.82 0.76 5.13
C GLY A 25 -9.55 1.80 4.07
N ALA A 26 -8.31 2.21 3.92
CA ALA A 26 -7.93 3.20 2.92
C ALA A 26 -7.23 2.52 1.74
N GLU A 27 -7.28 3.19 0.60
CA GLU A 27 -6.61 2.67 -0.59
C GLU A 27 -5.11 2.88 -0.46
N VAL A 28 -4.36 1.83 -0.74
CA VAL A 28 -2.90 1.89 -0.68
C VAL A 28 -2.32 1.40 -2.00
N GLU A 29 -1.16 1.92 -2.33
CA GLU A 29 -0.44 1.49 -3.51
C GLU A 29 0.67 0.55 -3.08
N VAL A 30 0.79 -0.57 -3.77
CA VAL A 30 1.76 -1.61 -3.42
C VAL A 30 2.64 -1.88 -4.63
N LYS A 31 3.93 -1.98 -4.36
CA LYS A 31 4.90 -2.39 -5.37
C LYS A 31 5.56 -3.67 -4.88
N LEU A 32 5.67 -4.62 -5.77
CA LEU A 32 6.26 -5.91 -5.46
C LEU A 32 7.62 -6.05 -6.15
N TYR A 33 8.46 -6.92 -5.60
CA TYR A 33 9.73 -7.22 -6.24
C TYR A 33 9.52 -8.05 -7.50
N LYS A 34 8.46 -8.86 -7.51
CA LYS A 34 8.13 -9.69 -8.65
C LYS A 34 6.73 -9.39 -9.13
N ALA A 35 6.50 -9.55 -10.42
CA ALA A 35 5.18 -9.31 -10.96
C ALA A 35 4.18 -10.30 -10.36
N TRP A 36 3.03 -9.79 -10.02
CA TRP A 36 1.91 -10.59 -9.55
C TRP A 36 0.77 -10.38 -10.53
N ASN A 37 0.30 -11.47 -11.11
CA ASN A 37 -0.77 -11.39 -12.09
C ASN A 37 -0.39 -10.45 -13.25
N GLY A 38 0.91 -10.42 -13.58
CA GLY A 38 1.39 -9.60 -14.68
C GLY A 38 1.71 -8.17 -14.33
N GLU A 39 1.56 -7.77 -13.07
CA GLU A 39 1.79 -6.41 -12.66
C GLU A 39 2.63 -6.37 -11.38
N LYS A 40 3.57 -5.44 -11.35
CA LYS A 40 4.38 -5.25 -10.16
C LYS A 40 3.79 -4.19 -9.24
N GLU A 41 2.92 -3.35 -9.77
CA GLU A 41 2.31 -2.28 -9.00
C GLU A 41 0.80 -2.39 -9.12
N PHE A 42 0.13 -2.15 -8.00
CA PHE A 42 -1.33 -2.13 -8.00
C PHE A 42 -1.80 -1.39 -6.77
N THR A 43 -3.08 -1.05 -6.76
CA THR A 43 -3.69 -0.41 -5.61
C THR A 43 -4.79 -1.32 -5.09
N GLY A 44 -5.04 -1.22 -3.80
CA GLY A 44 -6.09 -1.99 -3.17
C GLY A 44 -6.40 -1.39 -1.81
N ILE A 45 -7.44 -1.91 -1.18
CA ILE A 45 -7.84 -1.43 0.13
C ILE A 45 -7.14 -2.27 1.20
N LEU A 46 -6.49 -1.61 2.11
CA LEU A 46 -5.82 -2.29 3.21
C LEU A 46 -6.87 -2.74 4.21
N LYS A 47 -7.14 -4.03 4.23
CA LYS A 47 -8.15 -4.57 5.11
C LYS A 47 -7.57 -4.98 6.46
N SER A 48 -6.39 -5.58 6.42
CA SER A 48 -5.78 -6.05 7.66
C SER A 48 -4.29 -6.22 7.43
N TYR A 49 -3.57 -6.43 8.49
CA TYR A 49 -2.14 -6.67 8.39
C TYR A 49 -1.68 -7.48 9.59
N THR A 50 -0.56 -8.14 9.44
CA THR A 50 0.07 -8.86 10.52
C THR A 50 1.54 -8.50 10.53
N LYS A 51 2.27 -9.12 11.42
CA LYS A 51 3.70 -8.88 11.54
C LYS A 51 4.43 -9.18 10.22
N ASP A 52 3.98 -10.19 9.50
CA ASP A 52 4.68 -10.67 8.31
C ASP A 52 3.88 -10.52 7.03
N THR A 53 2.60 -10.28 7.12
CA THR A 53 1.75 -10.26 5.94
C THR A 53 0.81 -9.07 5.96
N VAL A 54 0.21 -8.82 4.79
CA VAL A 54 -0.73 -7.73 4.62
C VAL A 54 -1.90 -8.27 3.82
N LEU A 55 -3.11 -7.96 4.25
CA LEU A 55 -4.31 -8.38 3.55
C LEU A 55 -4.90 -7.19 2.81
N LEU A 56 -5.00 -7.32 1.50
CA LEU A 56 -5.51 -6.27 0.64
C LEU A 56 -6.76 -6.75 -0.08
N VAL A 57 -7.66 -5.81 -0.34
CA VAL A 57 -8.86 -6.10 -1.12
C VAL A 57 -8.69 -5.51 -2.51
N LEU A 58 -8.73 -6.38 -3.51
CA LEU A 58 -8.58 -6.01 -4.91
C LEU A 58 -9.78 -6.55 -5.66
N ASP A 59 -10.50 -5.65 -6.35
CA ASP A 59 -11.68 -6.06 -7.11
C ASP A 59 -12.65 -6.87 -6.27
N GLU A 60 -12.86 -6.43 -5.03
CA GLU A 60 -13.78 -7.07 -4.08
C GLU A 60 -13.32 -8.45 -3.65
N GLU A 61 -12.04 -8.76 -3.84
CA GLU A 61 -11.46 -10.01 -3.41
C GLU A 61 -10.31 -9.74 -2.46
N GLU A 62 -10.19 -10.59 -1.45
CA GLU A 62 -9.13 -10.46 -0.47
C GLU A 62 -7.90 -11.23 -0.93
N HIS A 63 -6.76 -10.57 -0.86
CA HIS A 63 -5.49 -11.18 -1.22
C HIS A 63 -4.47 -10.91 -0.13
N GLU A 64 -3.75 -11.94 0.26
CA GLU A 64 -2.72 -11.81 1.27
C GLU A 64 -1.36 -11.78 0.60
N PHE A 65 -0.54 -10.83 1.02
CA PHE A 65 0.82 -10.68 0.49
C PHE A 65 1.79 -10.67 1.66
N GLN A 66 2.95 -11.27 1.45
CA GLN A 66 3.97 -11.26 2.47
C GLN A 66 4.74 -9.95 2.40
N LYS A 67 5.02 -9.38 3.56
CA LYS A 67 5.72 -8.10 3.62
C LYS A 67 7.09 -8.17 2.96
N ASN A 68 7.74 -9.32 3.01
CA ASN A 68 9.05 -9.46 2.39
C ASN A 68 8.98 -9.52 0.87
N GLU A 69 7.79 -9.71 0.33
CA GLU A 69 7.60 -9.67 -1.11
C GLU A 69 7.23 -8.26 -1.59
N ILE A 70 6.87 -7.40 -0.66
CA ILE A 70 6.47 -6.04 -0.98
C ILE A 70 7.70 -5.15 -0.97
N ALA A 71 7.98 -4.52 -2.10
CA ALA A 71 9.09 -3.60 -2.21
C ALA A 71 8.73 -2.25 -1.58
N LEU A 72 7.47 -1.85 -1.77
CA LEU A 72 7.00 -0.58 -1.25
C LEU A 72 5.50 -0.63 -1.08
N ILE A 73 5.02 -0.03 -0.01
CA ILE A 73 3.58 0.16 0.19
C ILE A 73 3.38 1.55 0.76
N ARG A 74 2.38 2.25 0.24
CA ARG A 74 2.11 3.62 0.68
C ARG A 74 0.66 3.95 0.40
N LEU A 75 0.19 5.01 1.02
CA LEU A 75 -1.18 5.47 0.77
C LEU A 75 -1.30 5.95 -0.66
N ALA A 76 -2.34 5.47 -1.33
CA ALA A 76 -2.60 5.90 -2.71
C ALA A 76 -3.31 7.24 -2.74
N ILE A 77 -4.00 7.57 -1.66
CA ILE A 77 -4.75 8.82 -1.57
C ILE A 77 -4.08 9.71 -0.54
N ASP A 78 -3.76 10.91 -0.96
CA ASP A 78 -3.15 11.90 -0.09
C ASP A 78 -4.21 12.90 0.32
N LEU A 79 -4.55 12.89 1.58
CA LEU A 79 -5.51 13.84 2.13
C LEU A 79 -4.77 14.97 2.85
#